data_0f94887c3f1fa89fd5506e2bfe1d4da3
#
_entry.id   0f94887c3f1fa89fd5506e2bfe1d4da3
#
_cell.length_a   1.000
_cell.length_b   1.000
_cell.length_c   1.000
_cell.angle_alpha   90.00
_cell.angle_beta   90.00
_cell.angle_gamma   90.00
#
_symmetry.space_group_name_H-M   'P 1'
#
loop_
_entity.id
_entity.type
_entity.pdbx_description
1 polymer ?
#
loop_
_entity_poly.entity_id
_entity_poly.type
_entity_poly.pdbx_seq_one_letter_code
_entity_poly.pdbx_strand_id
1 'polypeptide(L)'
;MPATLTELDRTFLARASELAERGRGSVSPNPTVGAVIVRDGQVIGEGWHADLGGPHAERAALADCAQRGAEPRGATVYVTLEPCAHTGRQPPCATALVEAGVARVVYASDDPSAKASGRGPGVLRDEGVEVLQASGPEAAAARLAIQPFRKHARTGTPLVTLKSAVTLDGRTATGAGDSKWISGPESRRLVHRWRAEADAIAVGIGTALADDPLLTARDVPGEARQPLRVVFDSRARLPLDGALVRTATEVPLLVVCSPGAPQPERDALARAGADVLVVDGDGPARVRSALDVPVVGIPREAAAALRSALAQGRDVHVALCAPGRRTNVRRTAI
;
A
#
# COMPACT_ATOMS: atom_id res chain seq x y z
N MET A 1 9.05 -14.33 -32.96
CA MET A 1 7.75 -13.94 -32.37
C MET A 1 7.93 -13.94 -30.88
N PRO A 2 7.45 -12.91 -30.12
CA PRO A 2 7.46 -13.00 -28.67
C PRO A 2 6.67 -14.27 -28.26
N ALA A 3 7.21 -15.04 -27.33
CA ALA A 3 6.57 -16.25 -26.85
C ALA A 3 5.22 -15.87 -26.20
N THR A 4 4.17 -16.55 -26.61
CA THR A 4 2.81 -16.32 -26.12
C THR A 4 2.55 -17.20 -24.90
N LEU A 5 1.87 -16.67 -23.88
CA LEU A 5 1.44 -17.45 -22.73
C LEU A 5 0.52 -18.61 -23.16
N THR A 6 0.80 -19.78 -22.67
CA THR A 6 -0.12 -20.94 -22.77
C THR A 6 -1.28 -20.78 -21.78
N GLU A 7 -2.33 -21.57 -21.91
CA GLU A 7 -3.44 -21.61 -20.95
C GLU A 7 -2.94 -22.03 -19.54
N LEU A 8 -1.99 -22.94 -19.50
CA LEU A 8 -1.37 -23.40 -18.26
C LEU A 8 -0.58 -22.26 -17.58
N ASP A 9 0.16 -21.44 -18.34
CA ASP A 9 0.87 -20.28 -17.81
C ASP A 9 -0.12 -19.29 -17.18
N ARG A 10 -1.28 -19.06 -17.79
CA ARG A 10 -2.33 -18.17 -17.26
C ARG A 10 -2.89 -18.68 -15.94
N THR A 11 -3.15 -20.00 -15.87
CA THR A 11 -3.67 -20.65 -14.65
C THR A 11 -2.70 -20.47 -13.49
N PHE A 12 -1.41 -20.70 -13.68
CA PHE A 12 -0.44 -20.58 -12.59
C PHE A 12 -0.08 -19.12 -12.25
N LEU A 13 -0.13 -18.19 -13.21
CA LEU A 13 -0.03 -16.76 -12.91
C LEU A 13 -1.23 -16.27 -12.13
N ALA A 14 -2.45 -16.76 -12.41
CA ALA A 14 -3.63 -16.46 -11.61
C ALA A 14 -3.46 -16.97 -10.18
N ARG A 15 -2.96 -18.20 -10.01
CA ARG A 15 -2.65 -18.77 -8.69
C ARG A 15 -1.60 -17.96 -7.94
N ALA A 16 -0.53 -17.53 -8.60
CA ALA A 16 0.47 -16.65 -8.00
C ALA A 16 -0.15 -15.31 -7.56
N SER A 17 -1.10 -14.77 -8.33
CA SER A 17 -1.82 -13.54 -7.98
C SER A 17 -2.71 -13.72 -6.73
N GLU A 18 -3.39 -14.85 -6.60
CA GLU A 18 -4.15 -15.18 -5.38
C GLU A 18 -3.25 -15.26 -4.14
N LEU A 19 -2.05 -15.83 -4.28
CA LEU A 19 -1.08 -15.89 -3.19
C LEU A 19 -0.57 -14.49 -2.82
N ALA A 20 -0.32 -13.62 -3.81
CA ALA A 20 0.11 -12.24 -3.57
C ALA A 20 -0.88 -11.45 -2.69
N GLU A 21 -2.20 -11.68 -2.86
CA GLU A 21 -3.24 -11.02 -2.07
C GLU A 21 -3.12 -11.30 -0.55
N ARG A 22 -2.51 -12.42 -0.16
CA ARG A 22 -2.32 -12.78 1.26
C ARG A 22 -1.33 -11.86 1.99
N GLY A 23 -0.42 -11.21 1.25
CA GLY A 23 0.51 -10.22 1.78
C GLY A 23 -0.04 -8.79 1.85
N ARG A 24 -1.29 -8.57 1.37
CA ARG A 24 -1.88 -7.23 1.30
C ARG A 24 -2.04 -6.62 2.69
N GLY A 25 -1.57 -5.38 2.85
CA GLY A 25 -1.57 -4.66 4.13
C GLY A 25 -0.38 -4.97 5.06
N SER A 26 0.37 -6.07 4.83
CA SER A 26 1.48 -6.48 5.73
C SER A 26 2.87 -6.13 5.20
N VAL A 27 3.01 -5.98 3.88
CA VAL A 27 4.34 -5.86 3.24
C VAL A 27 4.74 -4.43 2.89
N SER A 28 3.84 -3.45 3.03
CA SER A 28 4.14 -2.05 2.67
C SER A 28 5.41 -1.54 3.37
N PRO A 29 6.31 -0.81 2.64
CA PRO A 29 6.19 -0.26 1.29
C PRO A 29 6.54 -1.22 0.15
N ASN A 30 6.84 -2.49 0.44
CA ASN A 30 7.12 -3.50 -0.57
C ASN A 30 5.86 -3.88 -1.34
N PRO A 31 6.00 -4.36 -2.59
CA PRO A 31 4.86 -4.88 -3.34
C PRO A 31 4.37 -6.22 -2.78
N THR A 32 3.07 -6.48 -2.93
CA THR A 32 2.53 -7.82 -2.74
C THR A 32 2.97 -8.70 -3.90
N VAL A 33 3.67 -9.79 -3.59
CA VAL A 33 4.18 -10.72 -4.60
C VAL A 33 3.81 -12.14 -4.21
N GLY A 34 3.42 -12.95 -5.20
CA GLY A 34 3.19 -14.38 -5.06
C GLY A 34 3.96 -15.15 -6.11
N ALA A 35 4.37 -16.37 -5.77
CA ALA A 35 5.11 -17.26 -6.63
C ALA A 35 4.61 -18.72 -6.53
N VAL A 36 4.62 -19.42 -7.66
CA VAL A 36 4.25 -20.84 -7.77
C VAL A 36 5.35 -21.56 -8.55
N ILE A 37 5.82 -22.67 -8.03
CA ILE A 37 6.81 -23.55 -8.70
C ILE A 37 6.07 -24.78 -9.22
N VAL A 38 6.22 -25.04 -10.50
CA VAL A 38 5.49 -26.11 -11.21
C VAL A 38 6.46 -27.01 -11.94
N ARG A 39 6.31 -28.33 -11.77
CA ARG A 39 7.01 -29.34 -12.53
C ARG A 39 6.02 -30.41 -13.03
N ASP A 40 6.10 -30.75 -14.30
CA ASP A 40 5.22 -31.73 -14.96
C ASP A 40 3.71 -31.44 -14.76
N GLY A 41 3.35 -30.13 -14.81
CA GLY A 41 1.98 -29.67 -14.59
C GLY A 41 1.49 -29.69 -13.13
N GLN A 42 2.34 -30.11 -12.19
CA GLN A 42 2.01 -30.18 -10.76
C GLN A 42 2.67 -29.05 -9.98
N VAL A 43 1.92 -28.43 -9.07
CA VAL A 43 2.45 -27.43 -8.13
C VAL A 43 3.29 -28.15 -7.07
N ILE A 44 4.58 -27.84 -7.03
CA ILE A 44 5.55 -28.40 -6.09
C ILE A 44 6.00 -27.41 -5.01
N GLY A 45 5.67 -26.12 -5.15
CA GLY A 45 5.94 -25.11 -4.13
C GLY A 45 5.13 -23.83 -4.37
N GLU A 46 4.69 -23.21 -3.31
CA GLU A 46 3.93 -21.95 -3.31
C GLU A 46 4.51 -20.99 -2.28
N GLY A 47 4.48 -19.70 -2.58
CA GLY A 47 4.95 -18.68 -1.64
C GLY A 47 4.41 -17.30 -1.94
N TRP A 48 4.40 -16.47 -0.95
CA TRP A 48 4.10 -15.05 -1.08
C TRP A 48 4.98 -14.23 -0.15
N HIS A 49 5.15 -12.96 -0.44
CA HIS A 49 5.77 -12.03 0.50
C HIS A 49 4.77 -11.74 1.62
N ALA A 50 4.99 -12.33 2.80
CA ALA A 50 4.02 -12.31 3.90
C ALA A 50 4.15 -11.04 4.75
N ASP A 51 5.40 -10.64 5.06
CA ASP A 51 5.68 -9.56 5.98
C ASP A 51 6.84 -8.69 5.49
N LEU A 52 6.82 -7.42 5.87
CA LEU A 52 7.90 -6.48 5.57
C LEU A 52 9.24 -6.95 6.18
N GLY A 53 10.23 -7.21 5.32
CA GLY A 53 11.55 -7.72 5.72
C GLY A 53 11.65 -9.23 5.76
N GLY A 54 10.53 -9.95 5.64
CA GLY A 54 10.49 -11.39 5.47
C GLY A 54 10.96 -11.86 4.09
N PRO A 55 10.93 -13.18 3.81
CA PRO A 55 11.31 -13.74 2.53
C PRO A 55 10.47 -13.18 1.38
N HIS A 56 11.10 -12.98 0.22
CA HIS A 56 10.36 -12.72 -1.01
C HIS A 56 9.59 -13.96 -1.46
N ALA A 57 8.58 -13.80 -2.30
CA ALA A 57 7.68 -14.87 -2.73
C ALA A 57 8.40 -16.06 -3.35
N GLU A 58 9.43 -15.81 -4.17
CA GLU A 58 10.22 -16.85 -4.82
C GLU A 58 10.97 -17.71 -3.80
N ARG A 59 11.57 -17.06 -2.79
CA ARG A 59 12.27 -17.76 -1.70
C ARG A 59 11.31 -18.53 -0.81
N ALA A 60 10.13 -17.97 -0.52
CA ALA A 60 9.09 -18.66 0.21
C ALA A 60 8.59 -19.90 -0.57
N ALA A 61 8.42 -19.79 -1.89
CA ALA A 61 8.03 -20.91 -2.74
C ALA A 61 9.12 -22.00 -2.81
N LEU A 62 10.40 -21.62 -2.87
CA LEU A 62 11.52 -22.58 -2.81
C LEU A 62 11.57 -23.28 -1.44
N ALA A 63 11.32 -22.57 -0.36
CA ALA A 63 11.26 -23.16 0.99
C ALA A 63 10.09 -24.14 1.13
N ASP A 64 8.92 -23.81 0.61
CA ASP A 64 7.75 -24.69 0.59
C ASP A 64 8.01 -25.95 -0.27
N CYS A 65 8.68 -25.78 -1.41
CA CYS A 65 9.13 -26.90 -2.26
C CYS A 65 10.03 -27.87 -1.47
N ALA A 66 11.00 -27.34 -0.74
CA ALA A 66 11.89 -28.15 0.11
C ALA A 66 11.15 -28.83 1.26
N GLN A 67 10.18 -28.15 1.91
CA GLN A 67 9.35 -28.73 2.96
C GLN A 67 8.47 -29.88 2.45
N ARG A 68 8.04 -29.81 1.19
CA ARG A 68 7.29 -30.89 0.53
C ARG A 68 8.21 -32.03 0.03
N GLY A 69 9.51 -31.92 0.23
CA GLY A 69 10.48 -32.92 -0.27
C GLY A 69 10.58 -32.96 -1.80
N ALA A 70 10.21 -31.86 -2.46
CA ALA A 70 10.24 -31.76 -3.93
C ALA A 70 11.49 -31.03 -4.41
N GLU A 71 11.94 -31.36 -5.63
CA GLU A 71 13.11 -30.76 -6.26
C GLU A 71 12.69 -29.71 -7.30
N PRO A 72 13.13 -28.45 -7.17
CA PRO A 72 12.79 -27.38 -8.11
C PRO A 72 13.56 -27.45 -9.44
N ARG A 73 14.58 -28.28 -9.55
CA ARG A 73 15.41 -28.44 -10.76
C ARG A 73 14.54 -28.80 -11.97
N GLY A 74 14.74 -28.05 -13.05
CA GLY A 74 13.96 -28.23 -14.28
C GLY A 74 12.52 -27.70 -14.22
N ALA A 75 12.06 -27.15 -13.10
CA ALA A 75 10.72 -26.60 -12.93
C ALA A 75 10.54 -25.26 -13.62
N THR A 76 9.27 -24.86 -13.80
CA THR A 76 8.86 -23.50 -14.18
C THR A 76 8.40 -22.74 -12.94
N VAL A 77 8.86 -21.50 -12.79
CA VAL A 77 8.43 -20.57 -11.74
C VAL A 77 7.53 -19.51 -12.33
N TYR A 78 6.34 -19.35 -11.75
CA TYR A 78 5.39 -18.29 -12.05
C TYR A 78 5.40 -17.29 -10.92
N VAL A 79 5.64 -16.03 -11.22
CA VAL A 79 5.73 -14.95 -10.22
C VAL A 79 5.03 -13.69 -10.69
N THR A 80 4.38 -12.98 -9.79
CA THR A 80 3.58 -11.80 -10.15
C THR A 80 4.41 -10.56 -10.47
N LEU A 81 5.67 -10.52 -10.02
CA LEU A 81 6.61 -9.42 -10.25
C LEU A 81 7.95 -9.96 -10.73
N GLU A 82 8.66 -9.16 -11.50
CA GLU A 82 10.03 -9.43 -11.95
C GLU A 82 10.94 -9.83 -10.76
N PRO A 83 11.63 -10.99 -10.82
CA PRO A 83 12.58 -11.41 -9.78
C PRO A 83 13.70 -10.39 -9.59
N CYS A 84 13.99 -10.02 -8.36
CA CYS A 84 15.02 -9.03 -8.05
C CYS A 84 16.43 -9.56 -8.29
N ALA A 85 17.35 -8.67 -8.75
CA ALA A 85 18.79 -8.95 -8.92
C ALA A 85 19.69 -8.16 -7.97
N HIS A 86 19.10 -7.32 -7.09
CA HIS A 86 19.88 -6.53 -6.13
C HIS A 86 19.84 -7.17 -4.74
N THR A 87 20.95 -7.04 -4.02
CA THR A 87 21.01 -7.40 -2.61
C THR A 87 20.35 -6.29 -1.80
N GLY A 88 19.25 -6.63 -1.16
CA GLY A 88 18.54 -5.78 -0.20
C GLY A 88 18.71 -6.33 1.23
N ARG A 89 17.59 -6.43 1.95
CA ARG A 89 17.53 -7.19 3.23
C ARG A 89 17.65 -8.70 2.99
N GLN A 90 17.33 -9.15 1.78
CA GLN A 90 17.44 -10.54 1.33
C GLN A 90 18.42 -10.64 0.14
N PRO A 91 19.10 -11.78 -0.05
CA PRO A 91 19.85 -12.05 -1.27
C PRO A 91 18.95 -12.05 -2.51
N PRO A 92 19.49 -11.78 -3.73
CA PRO A 92 18.71 -11.68 -4.95
C PRO A 92 17.86 -12.93 -5.24
N CYS A 93 16.61 -12.75 -5.64
CA CYS A 93 15.75 -13.87 -6.01
C CYS A 93 16.20 -14.54 -7.31
N ALA A 94 16.67 -13.75 -8.31
CA ALA A 94 17.20 -14.31 -9.55
C ALA A 94 18.32 -15.31 -9.29
N THR A 95 19.29 -14.97 -8.42
CA THR A 95 20.38 -15.89 -8.04
C THR A 95 19.84 -17.14 -7.35
N ALA A 96 18.87 -17.01 -6.43
CA ALA A 96 18.30 -18.18 -5.76
C ALA A 96 17.58 -19.12 -6.72
N LEU A 97 16.91 -18.61 -7.75
CA LEU A 97 16.26 -19.42 -8.77
C LEU A 97 17.29 -20.14 -9.67
N VAL A 98 18.39 -19.48 -10.01
CA VAL A 98 19.51 -20.11 -10.74
C VAL A 98 20.12 -21.25 -9.92
N GLU A 99 20.46 -20.99 -8.65
CA GLU A 99 21.02 -22.00 -7.74
C GLU A 99 20.09 -23.21 -7.56
N ALA A 100 18.77 -22.97 -7.54
CA ALA A 100 17.75 -24.01 -7.47
C ALA A 100 17.63 -24.81 -8.80
N GLY A 101 18.26 -24.35 -9.88
CA GLY A 101 18.29 -25.04 -11.18
C GLY A 101 16.96 -25.03 -11.91
N VAL A 102 16.13 -23.99 -11.73
CA VAL A 102 14.86 -23.87 -12.46
C VAL A 102 15.12 -23.70 -13.97
N ALA A 103 14.27 -24.27 -14.80
CA ALA A 103 14.44 -24.21 -16.25
C ALA A 103 13.76 -22.98 -16.88
N ARG A 104 12.69 -22.48 -16.26
CA ARG A 104 11.87 -21.40 -16.84
C ARG A 104 11.29 -20.50 -15.77
N VAL A 105 11.21 -19.20 -16.05
CA VAL A 105 10.56 -18.19 -15.21
C VAL A 105 9.56 -17.41 -16.05
N VAL A 106 8.32 -17.36 -15.61
CA VAL A 106 7.24 -16.55 -16.18
C VAL A 106 6.82 -15.49 -15.17
N TYR A 107 7.02 -14.21 -15.50
CA TYR A 107 6.64 -13.13 -14.58
C TYR A 107 5.58 -12.21 -15.18
N ALA A 108 4.66 -11.73 -14.34
CA ALA A 108 3.50 -10.97 -14.82
C ALA A 108 3.79 -9.46 -15.00
N SER A 109 4.49 -8.84 -14.07
CA SER A 109 4.75 -7.39 -14.09
C SER A 109 6.24 -7.08 -14.04
N ASP A 110 6.64 -6.05 -14.78
CA ASP A 110 7.91 -5.36 -14.60
C ASP A 110 8.01 -4.69 -13.23
N ASP A 111 9.20 -4.62 -12.66
CA ASP A 111 9.49 -3.77 -11.50
C ASP A 111 9.90 -2.37 -11.99
N PRO A 112 9.13 -1.31 -11.65
CA PRO A 112 9.41 0.04 -12.10
C PRO A 112 10.54 0.73 -11.32
N SER A 113 11.07 0.09 -10.27
CA SER A 113 12.13 0.70 -9.47
C SER A 113 13.46 0.72 -10.22
N ALA A 114 14.21 1.81 -10.11
CA ALA A 114 15.52 1.95 -10.76
C ALA A 114 16.54 0.89 -10.29
N LYS A 115 16.29 0.24 -9.14
CA LYS A 115 17.16 -0.80 -8.58
C LYS A 115 16.96 -2.18 -9.22
N ALA A 116 15.74 -2.48 -9.67
CA ALA A 116 15.37 -3.80 -10.19
C ALA A 116 15.27 -3.83 -11.72
N SER A 117 14.51 -2.96 -12.30
CA SER A 117 14.11 -2.83 -13.71
C SER A 117 14.95 -3.60 -14.74
N GLY A 118 14.49 -4.77 -15.16
CA GLY A 118 15.09 -5.62 -16.20
C GLY A 118 16.35 -6.39 -15.79
N ARG A 119 16.89 -6.19 -14.60
CA ARG A 119 18.16 -6.82 -14.19
C ARG A 119 17.97 -8.29 -13.81
N GLY A 120 16.90 -8.65 -13.14
CA GLY A 120 16.62 -10.03 -12.75
C GLY A 120 16.42 -10.96 -13.95
N PRO A 121 15.57 -10.60 -14.92
CA PRO A 121 15.45 -11.30 -16.19
C PRO A 121 16.78 -11.44 -16.94
N GLY A 122 17.65 -10.45 -16.89
CA GLY A 122 19.01 -10.51 -17.46
C GLY A 122 19.83 -11.63 -16.83
N VAL A 123 20.01 -11.59 -15.51
CA VAL A 123 20.74 -12.61 -14.75
C VAL A 123 20.23 -14.04 -15.05
N LEU A 124 18.91 -14.23 -15.08
CA LEU A 124 18.31 -15.52 -15.37
C LEU A 124 18.65 -16.02 -16.79
N ARG A 125 18.56 -15.14 -17.80
CA ARG A 125 18.89 -15.50 -19.18
C ARG A 125 20.37 -15.80 -19.39
N ASP A 126 21.26 -15.03 -18.76
CA ASP A 126 22.71 -15.22 -18.83
C ASP A 126 23.13 -16.59 -18.28
N GLU A 127 22.35 -17.13 -17.33
CA GLU A 127 22.52 -18.45 -16.74
C GLU A 127 21.69 -19.56 -17.44
N GLY A 128 21.12 -19.26 -18.61
CA GLY A 128 20.43 -20.26 -19.46
C GLY A 128 18.99 -20.56 -19.04
N VAL A 129 18.39 -19.78 -18.11
CA VAL A 129 16.98 -19.93 -17.74
C VAL A 129 16.08 -19.28 -18.80
N GLU A 130 15.07 -19.98 -19.29
CA GLU A 130 14.06 -19.39 -20.16
C GLU A 130 13.23 -18.36 -19.39
N VAL A 131 13.15 -17.14 -19.90
CA VAL A 131 12.41 -16.05 -19.23
C VAL A 131 11.36 -15.46 -20.14
N LEU A 132 10.09 -15.54 -19.69
CA LEU A 132 8.93 -14.98 -20.36
C LEU A 132 8.26 -13.92 -19.50
N GLN A 133 8.05 -12.73 -20.07
CA GLN A 133 7.21 -11.70 -19.47
C GLN A 133 5.79 -11.83 -20.01
N ALA A 134 4.81 -11.88 -19.10
CA ALA A 134 3.41 -11.86 -19.47
C ALA A 134 2.99 -10.54 -20.10
N SER A 135 2.00 -10.61 -20.97
CA SER A 135 1.33 -9.47 -21.58
C SER A 135 -0.19 -9.63 -21.43
N GLY A 136 -0.95 -8.59 -21.79
CA GLY A 136 -2.40 -8.66 -21.73
C GLY A 136 -3.01 -8.59 -20.32
N PRO A 137 -4.12 -9.34 -20.08
CA PRO A 137 -4.88 -9.25 -18.83
C PRO A 137 -4.09 -9.61 -17.58
N GLU A 138 -3.25 -10.63 -17.62
CA GLU A 138 -2.46 -11.11 -16.49
C GLU A 138 -1.45 -10.04 -16.03
N ALA A 139 -0.76 -9.43 -16.98
CA ALA A 139 0.16 -8.33 -16.69
C ALA A 139 -0.58 -7.09 -16.16
N ALA A 140 -1.75 -6.78 -16.70
CA ALA A 140 -2.57 -5.65 -16.24
C ALA A 140 -3.07 -5.87 -14.81
N ALA A 141 -3.57 -7.08 -14.50
CA ALA A 141 -4.03 -7.44 -13.16
C ALA A 141 -2.89 -7.36 -12.13
N ALA A 142 -1.72 -7.93 -12.43
CA ALA A 142 -0.56 -7.87 -11.56
C ALA A 142 -0.10 -6.43 -11.31
N ARG A 143 -0.07 -5.57 -12.33
CA ARG A 143 0.27 -4.15 -12.18
C ARG A 143 -0.75 -3.39 -11.33
N LEU A 144 -2.03 -3.72 -11.45
CA LEU A 144 -3.09 -3.11 -10.66
C LEU A 144 -2.98 -3.52 -9.19
N ALA A 145 -2.69 -4.80 -8.92
CA ALA A 145 -2.53 -5.32 -7.56
C ALA A 145 -1.43 -4.60 -6.77
N ILE A 146 -0.33 -4.21 -7.43
CA ILE A 146 0.81 -3.50 -6.82
C ILE A 146 0.85 -2.00 -7.18
N GLN A 147 -0.29 -1.41 -7.56
CA GLN A 147 -0.37 -0.02 -8.00
C GLN A 147 0.20 0.99 -6.98
N PRO A 148 -0.01 0.86 -5.65
CA PRO A 148 0.60 1.75 -4.66
C PRO A 148 2.13 1.76 -4.75
N PHE A 149 2.75 0.59 -4.78
CA PHE A 149 4.19 0.43 -4.96
C PHE A 149 4.67 1.04 -6.30
N ARG A 150 3.99 0.71 -7.40
CA ARG A 150 4.36 1.23 -8.74
C ARG A 150 4.27 2.74 -8.83
N LYS A 151 3.23 3.34 -8.23
CA LYS A 151 3.09 4.80 -8.16
C LYS A 151 4.26 5.41 -7.41
N HIS A 152 4.53 4.91 -6.20
CA HIS A 152 5.63 5.40 -5.37
C HIS A 152 7.01 5.23 -6.02
N ALA A 153 7.29 4.04 -6.57
CA ALA A 153 8.58 3.77 -7.23
C ALA A 153 8.88 4.69 -8.41
N ARG A 154 7.84 5.15 -9.13
CA ARG A 154 7.97 6.03 -10.30
C ARG A 154 8.01 7.51 -9.97
N THR A 155 7.29 7.92 -8.92
CA THR A 155 7.03 9.36 -8.68
C THR A 155 7.49 9.85 -7.32
N GLY A 156 7.90 8.95 -6.40
CA GLY A 156 8.18 9.29 -5.01
C GLY A 156 6.94 9.68 -4.18
N THR A 157 5.74 9.65 -4.79
CA THR A 157 4.49 10.06 -4.12
C THR A 157 3.56 8.87 -3.89
N PRO A 158 2.68 8.92 -2.86
CA PRO A 158 1.76 7.82 -2.56
C PRO A 158 0.64 7.70 -3.59
N LEU A 159 0.00 6.53 -3.61
CA LEU A 159 -1.31 6.38 -4.22
C LEU A 159 -2.36 6.90 -3.23
N VAL A 160 -3.10 7.92 -3.62
CA VAL A 160 -4.21 8.46 -2.83
C VAL A 160 -5.53 7.92 -3.39
N THR A 161 -6.31 7.29 -2.53
CA THR A 161 -7.65 6.81 -2.84
C THR A 161 -8.68 7.67 -2.12
N LEU A 162 -9.58 8.31 -2.86
CA LEU A 162 -10.69 9.04 -2.30
C LEU A 162 -11.88 8.09 -2.08
N LYS A 163 -12.37 8.00 -0.83
CA LYS A 163 -13.60 7.31 -0.48
C LYS A 163 -14.66 8.31 -0.03
N SER A 164 -15.80 8.31 -0.67
CA SER A 164 -16.98 9.03 -0.20
C SER A 164 -18.19 8.08 -0.13
N ALA A 165 -19.11 8.32 0.82
CA ALA A 165 -20.44 7.75 0.81
C ALA A 165 -21.40 8.85 0.39
N VAL A 166 -22.14 8.61 -0.69
CA VAL A 166 -23.06 9.59 -1.26
C VAL A 166 -24.37 8.93 -1.61
N THR A 167 -25.45 9.69 -1.54
CA THR A 167 -26.75 9.30 -2.06
C THR A 167 -26.74 9.33 -3.60
N LEU A 168 -27.79 8.81 -4.25
CA LEU A 168 -27.87 8.77 -5.71
C LEU A 168 -27.79 10.17 -6.34
N ASP A 169 -28.29 11.19 -5.64
CA ASP A 169 -28.20 12.61 -6.03
C ASP A 169 -26.89 13.29 -5.54
N GLY A 170 -25.92 12.51 -5.08
CA GLY A 170 -24.56 12.98 -4.75
C GLY A 170 -24.42 13.71 -3.40
N ARG A 171 -25.37 13.56 -2.48
CA ARG A 171 -25.30 14.19 -1.16
C ARG A 171 -24.59 13.29 -0.14
N THR A 172 -23.89 13.92 0.79
CA THR A 172 -23.16 13.25 1.88
C THR A 172 -23.91 13.25 3.22
N ALA A 173 -24.99 14.05 3.32
CA ALA A 173 -25.86 14.15 4.48
C ALA A 173 -27.23 14.74 4.07
N THR A 174 -28.24 14.58 4.93
CA THR A 174 -29.51 15.29 4.83
C THR A 174 -29.34 16.79 5.10
N GLY A 175 -30.40 17.58 4.86
CA GLY A 175 -30.41 19.01 5.23
C GLY A 175 -30.25 19.26 6.74
N ALA A 176 -30.62 18.29 7.56
CA ALA A 176 -30.43 18.32 9.01
C ALA A 176 -29.04 17.82 9.48
N GLY A 177 -28.15 17.42 8.54
CA GLY A 177 -26.80 16.93 8.85
C GLY A 177 -26.71 15.44 9.15
N ASP A 178 -27.80 14.66 9.07
CA ASP A 178 -27.77 13.22 9.29
C ASP A 178 -27.14 12.51 8.09
N SER A 179 -26.11 11.70 8.35
CA SER A 179 -25.37 10.89 7.36
C SER A 179 -25.43 9.39 7.62
N LYS A 180 -26.12 8.94 8.66
CA LYS A 180 -26.12 7.52 9.09
C LYS A 180 -27.47 6.89 8.81
N TRP A 181 -27.57 5.87 7.89
CA TRP A 181 -26.51 5.26 7.11
C TRP A 181 -26.79 5.41 5.63
N ILE A 182 -25.89 6.03 4.87
CA ILE A 182 -26.03 6.15 3.41
C ILE A 182 -25.66 4.83 2.74
N SER A 183 -24.66 4.12 3.26
CA SER A 183 -24.18 2.86 2.71
C SER A 183 -24.61 1.64 3.53
N GLY A 184 -24.89 0.52 2.85
CA GLY A 184 -25.26 -0.74 3.48
C GLY A 184 -24.13 -1.41 4.29
N PRO A 185 -24.47 -2.47 5.07
CA PRO A 185 -23.48 -3.17 5.90
C PRO A 185 -22.31 -3.77 5.11
N GLU A 186 -22.60 -4.30 3.92
CA GLU A 186 -21.56 -4.90 3.04
C GLU A 186 -20.54 -3.86 2.56
N SER A 187 -21.01 -2.69 2.15
CA SER A 187 -20.13 -1.58 1.76
C SER A 187 -19.28 -1.11 2.95
N ARG A 188 -19.83 -1.11 4.16
CA ARG A 188 -19.08 -0.76 5.37
C ARG A 188 -18.00 -1.80 5.70
N ARG A 189 -18.30 -3.11 5.56
CA ARG A 189 -17.30 -4.18 5.69
C ARG A 189 -16.17 -4.02 4.66
N LEU A 190 -16.50 -3.68 3.42
CA LEU A 190 -15.51 -3.40 2.39
C LEU A 190 -14.60 -2.23 2.79
N VAL A 191 -15.17 -1.15 3.34
CA VAL A 191 -14.38 -0.01 3.84
C VAL A 191 -13.45 -0.41 4.98
N HIS A 192 -13.87 -1.28 5.89
CA HIS A 192 -12.99 -1.78 6.96
C HIS A 192 -11.83 -2.61 6.41
N ARG A 193 -12.06 -3.41 5.37
CA ARG A 193 -11.00 -4.11 4.66
C ARG A 193 -10.01 -3.14 4.02
N TRP A 194 -10.48 -2.13 3.29
CA TRP A 194 -9.62 -1.09 2.73
C TRP A 194 -8.81 -0.34 3.80
N ARG A 195 -9.36 -0.15 4.99
CA ARG A 195 -8.63 0.45 6.11
C ARG A 195 -7.52 -0.45 6.63
N ALA A 196 -7.73 -1.75 6.70
CA ALA A 196 -6.70 -2.72 7.09
C ALA A 196 -5.56 -2.80 6.05
N GLU A 197 -5.87 -2.56 4.77
CA GLU A 197 -4.91 -2.56 3.67
C GLU A 197 -4.17 -1.22 3.51
N ALA A 198 -4.75 -0.12 4.00
CA ALA A 198 -4.19 1.21 3.85
C ALA A 198 -3.08 1.50 4.87
N ASP A 199 -2.06 2.24 4.45
CA ASP A 199 -1.01 2.70 5.35
C ASP A 199 -1.49 3.83 6.25
N ALA A 200 -2.35 4.71 5.71
CA ALA A 200 -2.97 5.79 6.47
C ALA A 200 -4.39 6.10 5.99
N ILE A 201 -5.20 6.63 6.90
CA ILE A 201 -6.53 7.19 6.61
C ILE A 201 -6.53 8.64 7.05
N ALA A 202 -6.90 9.52 6.14
CA ALA A 202 -6.91 10.95 6.38
C ALA A 202 -8.32 11.54 6.30
N VAL A 203 -8.64 12.43 7.23
CA VAL A 203 -9.87 13.23 7.23
C VAL A 203 -9.57 14.70 7.57
N GLY A 204 -10.43 15.60 7.11
CA GLY A 204 -10.40 16.98 7.59
C GLY A 204 -11.05 17.10 8.95
N ILE A 205 -10.70 18.16 9.70
CA ILE A 205 -11.28 18.46 11.02
C ILE A 205 -12.82 18.56 11.01
N GLY A 206 -13.39 19.03 9.91
CA GLY A 206 -14.87 19.09 9.78
C GLY A 206 -15.52 17.71 9.89
N THR A 207 -14.94 16.67 9.27
CA THR A 207 -15.40 15.30 9.40
C THR A 207 -15.19 14.75 10.81
N ALA A 208 -14.04 15.03 11.42
CA ALA A 208 -13.74 14.58 12.78
C ALA A 208 -14.73 15.17 13.80
N LEU A 209 -15.08 16.45 13.65
CA LEU A 209 -16.05 17.12 14.52
C LEU A 209 -17.50 16.65 14.30
N ALA A 210 -17.88 16.36 13.05
CA ALA A 210 -19.25 15.97 12.73
C ALA A 210 -19.56 14.51 13.09
N ASP A 211 -18.60 13.60 12.88
CA ASP A 211 -18.82 12.16 12.94
C ASP A 211 -18.25 11.50 14.20
N ASP A 212 -17.34 12.16 14.91
CA ASP A 212 -16.49 11.58 15.98
C ASP A 212 -16.01 10.17 15.64
N PRO A 213 -15.29 9.98 14.53
CA PRO A 213 -15.00 8.66 14.01
C PRO A 213 -13.81 8.02 14.70
N LEU A 214 -13.80 6.68 14.80
CA LEU A 214 -12.60 5.93 15.23
C LEU A 214 -11.55 5.80 14.12
N LEU A 215 -11.95 5.75 12.86
CA LEU A 215 -11.11 5.49 11.68
C LEU A 215 -10.29 4.18 11.73
N THR A 216 -10.66 3.26 12.60
CA THR A 216 -10.00 1.96 12.76
C THR A 216 -10.48 0.94 11.74
N ALA A 217 -9.64 -0.05 11.43
CA ALA A 217 -10.05 -1.27 10.75
C ALA A 217 -10.69 -2.22 11.76
N ARG A 218 -11.92 -2.70 11.46
CA ARG A 218 -12.71 -3.63 12.29
C ARG A 218 -13.44 -4.60 11.38
N ASP A 219 -13.93 -5.69 11.94
CA ASP A 219 -14.75 -6.67 11.22
C ASP A 219 -14.06 -7.23 9.96
N VAL A 220 -12.75 -7.46 10.06
CA VAL A 220 -11.93 -8.11 9.04
C VAL A 220 -11.39 -9.44 9.58
N PRO A 221 -11.18 -10.47 8.74
CA PRO A 221 -10.60 -11.72 9.18
C PRO A 221 -9.18 -11.55 9.75
N GLY A 222 -8.90 -12.25 10.85
CA GLY A 222 -7.58 -12.21 11.50
C GLY A 222 -7.31 -10.93 12.31
N GLU A 223 -6.05 -10.71 12.66
CA GLU A 223 -5.62 -9.51 13.36
C GLU A 223 -5.43 -8.36 12.36
N ALA A 224 -6.29 -7.35 12.47
CA ALA A 224 -6.27 -6.21 11.55
C ALA A 224 -5.10 -5.28 11.87
N ARG A 225 -4.20 -5.08 10.92
CA ARG A 225 -3.27 -3.95 10.96
C ARG A 225 -4.07 -2.65 11.02
N GLN A 226 -3.76 -1.79 11.98
CA GLN A 226 -4.39 -0.48 12.09
C GLN A 226 -3.64 0.55 11.25
N PRO A 227 -4.33 1.33 10.41
CA PRO A 227 -3.72 2.43 9.66
C PRO A 227 -3.32 3.59 10.57
N LEU A 228 -2.35 4.38 10.14
CA LEU A 228 -2.13 5.70 10.73
C LEU A 228 -3.37 6.57 10.49
N ARG A 229 -3.95 7.10 11.56
CA ARG A 229 -5.08 8.02 11.46
C ARG A 229 -4.57 9.44 11.37
N VAL A 230 -4.95 10.16 10.31
CA VAL A 230 -4.46 11.51 10.04
C VAL A 230 -5.65 12.50 10.08
N VAL A 231 -5.53 13.55 10.88
CA VAL A 231 -6.50 14.63 10.90
C VAL A 231 -5.83 15.93 10.44
N PHE A 232 -6.36 16.52 9.38
CA PHE A 232 -5.93 17.84 8.94
C PHE A 232 -6.70 18.91 9.70
N ASP A 233 -6.05 19.53 10.68
CA ASP A 233 -6.62 20.48 11.60
C ASP A 233 -5.70 21.71 11.77
N SER A 234 -5.80 22.65 10.85
CA SER A 234 -4.93 23.82 10.81
C SER A 234 -4.92 24.66 12.09
N ARG A 235 -5.90 24.48 13.00
CA ARG A 235 -6.05 25.27 14.22
C ARG A 235 -6.03 24.44 15.51
N ALA A 236 -5.72 23.15 15.44
CA ALA A 236 -5.71 22.23 16.59
C ALA A 236 -7.03 22.22 17.38
N ARG A 237 -8.18 22.10 16.68
CA ARG A 237 -9.54 22.10 17.26
C ARG A 237 -10.06 20.71 17.59
N LEU A 238 -9.27 19.65 17.33
CA LEU A 238 -9.69 18.27 17.58
C LEU A 238 -9.98 18.09 19.08
N PRO A 239 -11.20 17.65 19.46
CA PRO A 239 -11.59 17.51 20.87
C PRO A 239 -10.73 16.44 21.56
N LEU A 240 -10.26 16.76 22.77
CA LEU A 240 -9.47 15.82 23.58
C LEU A 240 -10.29 14.63 24.08
N ASP A 241 -11.59 14.79 24.22
CA ASP A 241 -12.56 13.77 24.59
C ASP A 241 -13.15 13.02 23.39
N GLY A 242 -12.75 13.37 22.16
CA GLY A 242 -13.16 12.69 20.92
C GLY A 242 -12.57 11.28 20.78
N ALA A 243 -13.26 10.42 20.05
CA ALA A 243 -12.91 9.01 19.88
C ALA A 243 -11.50 8.81 19.30
N LEU A 244 -11.05 9.69 18.40
CA LEU A 244 -9.70 9.66 17.83
C LEU A 244 -8.63 9.87 18.89
N VAL A 245 -8.81 10.88 19.77
CA VAL A 245 -7.81 11.23 20.80
C VAL A 245 -7.83 10.23 21.94
N ARG A 246 -9.00 9.81 22.42
CA ARG A 246 -9.11 8.80 23.49
C ARG A 246 -8.40 7.47 23.14
N THR A 247 -8.27 7.14 21.87
CA THR A 247 -7.63 5.92 21.40
C THR A 247 -6.24 6.17 20.78
N ALA A 248 -5.65 7.35 20.99
CA ALA A 248 -4.38 7.70 20.32
C ALA A 248 -3.18 6.89 20.83
N THR A 249 -3.23 6.42 22.07
CA THR A 249 -2.19 5.55 22.65
C THR A 249 -2.24 4.10 22.12
N GLU A 250 -3.41 3.66 21.66
CA GLU A 250 -3.62 2.30 21.14
C GLU A 250 -3.45 2.25 19.64
N VAL A 251 -4.00 3.21 18.92
CA VAL A 251 -3.94 3.33 17.45
C VAL A 251 -3.29 4.66 17.06
N PRO A 252 -2.23 4.66 16.26
CA PRO A 252 -1.49 5.89 15.93
C PRO A 252 -2.38 6.99 15.37
N LEU A 253 -2.23 8.19 15.89
CA LEU A 253 -2.95 9.40 15.46
C LEU A 253 -1.96 10.52 15.15
N LEU A 254 -2.04 11.08 13.95
CA LEU A 254 -1.28 12.25 13.52
C LEU A 254 -2.24 13.43 13.30
N VAL A 255 -2.01 14.53 13.99
CA VAL A 255 -2.74 15.79 13.76
C VAL A 255 -1.82 16.76 13.02
N VAL A 256 -2.25 17.19 11.85
CA VAL A 256 -1.49 18.12 11.00
C VAL A 256 -2.04 19.53 11.20
N CYS A 257 -1.20 20.40 11.76
CA CYS A 257 -1.55 21.78 12.10
C CYS A 257 -0.80 22.79 11.23
N SER A 258 -1.31 24.03 11.17
CA SER A 258 -0.55 25.17 10.66
C SER A 258 0.28 25.82 11.79
N PRO A 259 1.28 26.67 11.48
CA PRO A 259 2.02 27.43 12.48
C PRO A 259 1.13 28.34 13.34
N GLY A 260 0.00 28.78 12.81
CA GLY A 260 -0.98 29.60 13.53
C GLY A 260 -1.87 28.83 14.50
N ALA A 261 -1.72 27.49 14.63
CA ALA A 261 -2.40 26.72 15.64
C ALA A 261 -1.85 27.10 17.04
N PRO A 262 -2.69 27.35 18.05
CA PRO A 262 -2.21 27.74 19.36
C PRO A 262 -1.33 26.63 19.98
N GLN A 263 -0.23 27.03 20.62
CA GLN A 263 0.72 26.08 21.21
C GLN A 263 0.09 25.24 22.34
N PRO A 264 -0.73 25.81 23.25
CA PRO A 264 -1.35 25.03 24.33
C PRO A 264 -2.21 23.87 23.82
N GLU A 265 -2.97 24.06 22.73
CA GLU A 265 -3.83 23.05 22.11
C GLU A 265 -2.98 21.95 21.45
N ARG A 266 -1.91 22.33 20.78
CA ARG A 266 -0.95 21.35 20.18
C ARG A 266 -0.31 20.50 21.27
N ASP A 267 0.13 21.12 22.38
CA ASP A 267 0.72 20.43 23.52
C ASP A 267 -0.30 19.53 24.24
N ALA A 268 -1.56 19.93 24.31
CA ALA A 268 -2.62 19.12 24.88
C ALA A 268 -2.87 17.85 24.05
N LEU A 269 -2.94 17.95 22.73
CA LEU A 269 -3.06 16.82 21.82
C LEU A 269 -1.85 15.88 21.94
N ALA A 270 -0.64 16.42 22.00
CA ALA A 270 0.58 15.63 22.18
C ALA A 270 0.60 14.87 23.52
N ARG A 271 0.21 15.52 24.62
CA ARG A 271 0.08 14.86 25.94
C ARG A 271 -0.99 13.78 25.96
N ALA A 272 -2.04 13.90 25.14
CA ALA A 272 -3.07 12.88 24.98
C ALA A 272 -2.66 11.71 24.09
N GLY A 273 -1.42 11.70 23.58
CA GLY A 273 -0.85 10.58 22.82
C GLY A 273 -0.92 10.74 21.30
N ALA A 274 -1.38 11.87 20.78
CA ALA A 274 -1.32 12.15 19.35
C ALA A 274 0.08 12.66 18.93
N ASP A 275 0.55 12.26 17.76
CA ASP A 275 1.64 12.96 17.09
C ASP A 275 1.10 14.28 16.51
N VAL A 276 1.82 15.39 16.71
CA VAL A 276 1.44 16.70 16.16
C VAL A 276 2.50 17.16 15.19
N LEU A 277 2.10 17.41 13.95
CA LEU A 277 2.95 17.90 12.88
C LEU A 277 2.52 19.33 12.52
N VAL A 278 3.45 20.28 12.63
CA VAL A 278 3.24 21.64 12.15
C VAL A 278 3.85 21.78 10.76
N VAL A 279 3.02 22.20 9.80
CA VAL A 279 3.43 22.39 8.40
C VAL A 279 3.34 23.85 8.05
N ASP A 280 4.44 24.43 7.59
CA ASP A 280 4.49 25.83 7.14
C ASP A 280 3.60 26.05 5.92
N GLY A 281 2.72 27.04 6.02
CA GLY A 281 1.82 27.41 4.92
C GLY A 281 0.78 28.45 5.36
N ASP A 282 0.49 29.43 4.51
CA ASP A 282 -0.44 30.52 4.79
C ASP A 282 -1.90 30.08 4.58
N GLY A 283 -2.50 29.46 5.61
CA GLY A 283 -3.93 29.18 5.66
C GLY A 283 -4.38 27.83 5.08
N PRO A 284 -5.71 27.51 5.14
CA PRO A 284 -6.28 26.20 4.79
C PRO A 284 -6.01 25.71 3.37
N ALA A 285 -5.73 26.62 2.46
CA ALA A 285 -5.46 26.29 1.06
C ALA A 285 -4.04 25.74 0.83
N ARG A 286 -3.04 26.16 1.62
CA ARG A 286 -1.65 25.70 1.49
C ARG A 286 -1.33 24.46 2.30
N VAL A 287 -2.00 24.21 3.42
CA VAL A 287 -2.00 22.87 4.04
C VAL A 287 -2.52 21.81 3.05
N ARG A 288 -3.39 22.22 2.11
CA ARG A 288 -3.85 21.35 1.00
C ARG A 288 -2.81 21.12 -0.09
N SER A 289 -1.89 22.06 -0.31
CA SER A 289 -0.84 21.99 -1.35
C SER A 289 0.53 21.55 -0.82
N ALA A 290 0.76 21.63 0.49
CA ALA A 290 2.03 21.27 1.13
C ALA A 290 2.12 19.79 1.52
N LEU A 291 1.11 19.00 1.17
CA LEU A 291 1.00 17.61 1.62
C LEU A 291 1.18 16.61 0.46
N ASP A 292 2.26 16.70 -0.32
CA ASP A 292 2.77 15.56 -1.08
C ASP A 292 3.55 14.64 -0.12
N VAL A 293 2.86 14.08 0.88
CA VAL A 293 3.43 13.07 1.77
C VAL A 293 3.38 11.73 1.04
N PRO A 294 4.49 11.04 0.85
CA PRO A 294 4.44 9.63 0.55
C PRO A 294 3.88 8.89 1.78
N VAL A 295 2.56 8.71 1.83
CA VAL A 295 1.92 7.84 2.81
C VAL A 295 1.96 6.43 2.26
N VAL A 296 3.16 5.86 2.24
CA VAL A 296 3.38 4.45 2.00
C VAL A 296 3.89 3.91 3.32
N GLY A 297 3.09 3.04 3.92
CA GLY A 297 3.41 2.25 5.11
C GLY A 297 4.33 2.95 6.10
N ILE A 298 3.77 3.79 6.97
CA ILE A 298 4.58 4.39 8.03
C ILE A 298 4.55 3.46 9.26
N PRO A 299 5.57 2.59 9.46
CA PRO A 299 5.89 2.07 10.78
C PRO A 299 6.17 3.23 11.74
N ARG A 300 6.08 3.02 13.05
CA ARG A 300 6.46 4.05 14.06
C ARG A 300 7.81 4.72 13.76
N GLU A 301 8.75 3.97 13.18
CA GLU A 301 10.05 4.45 12.71
C GLU A 301 9.95 5.45 11.54
N ALA A 302 8.95 5.34 10.70
CA ALA A 302 8.76 6.24 9.57
C ALA A 302 7.94 7.49 9.92
N ALA A 303 7.14 7.48 10.98
CA ALA A 303 6.64 8.73 11.58
C ALA A 303 7.83 9.55 12.12
N ALA A 304 8.87 8.90 12.66
CA ALA A 304 10.14 9.54 13.01
C ALA A 304 10.92 10.01 11.76
N ALA A 305 10.93 9.22 10.68
CA ALA A 305 11.55 9.58 9.41
C ALA A 305 10.80 10.71 8.69
N LEU A 306 9.46 10.76 8.80
CA LEU A 306 8.64 11.86 8.32
C LEU A 306 8.94 13.15 9.07
N ARG A 307 9.01 13.09 10.42
CA ARG A 307 9.47 14.21 11.26
C ARG A 307 10.87 14.66 10.87
N SER A 308 11.79 13.74 10.63
CA SER A 308 13.16 14.04 10.19
C SER A 308 13.23 14.64 8.79
N ALA A 309 12.41 14.14 7.84
CA ALA A 309 12.35 14.67 6.48
C ALA A 309 11.80 16.11 6.43
N LEU A 310 10.78 16.38 7.25
CA LEU A 310 10.19 17.72 7.39
C LEU A 310 11.12 18.68 8.13
N ALA A 311 11.82 18.23 9.17
CA ALA A 311 12.83 19.02 9.88
C ALA A 311 14.04 19.37 8.99
N GLN A 312 14.24 18.61 7.90
CA GLN A 312 15.30 18.86 6.90
C GLN A 312 14.82 19.67 5.69
N GLY A 313 13.61 20.26 5.75
CA GLY A 313 13.06 21.13 4.71
C GLY A 313 12.73 20.42 3.39
N ARG A 314 12.45 19.11 3.42
CA ARG A 314 12.00 18.34 2.25
C ARG A 314 10.49 18.48 2.07
N ASP A 315 10.06 18.77 0.86
CA ASP A 315 8.65 18.93 0.51
C ASP A 315 7.86 17.62 0.71
N VAL A 316 6.71 17.75 1.37
CA VAL A 316 5.83 16.61 1.73
C VAL A 316 4.40 16.96 1.31
N HIS A 317 3.80 16.25 0.34
CA HIS A 317 2.48 16.57 -0.23
C HIS A 317 1.39 15.51 0.03
N VAL A 318 0.21 15.88 0.54
CA VAL A 318 -0.98 15.00 0.74
C VAL A 318 -2.22 15.61 0.10
N ALA A 319 -3.01 14.85 -0.66
CA ALA A 319 -4.24 15.31 -1.28
C ALA A 319 -5.48 14.97 -0.43
N LEU A 320 -6.36 15.93 -0.22
CA LEU A 320 -7.58 15.80 0.59
C LEU A 320 -8.85 16.21 -0.15
N CYS A 321 -9.95 15.52 0.12
CA CYS A 321 -11.29 16.00 -0.18
C CYS A 321 -12.07 16.36 1.09
N ALA A 322 -12.65 17.57 1.09
CA ALA A 322 -13.58 18.05 2.10
C ALA A 322 -15.03 17.93 1.60
N PRO A 323 -16.02 17.58 2.43
CA PRO A 323 -17.42 17.65 2.05
C PRO A 323 -17.86 19.12 1.91
N GLY A 324 -18.58 19.44 0.83
CA GLY A 324 -19.45 20.62 0.77
C GLY A 324 -18.96 21.87 0.02
N ARG A 325 -17.91 21.83 -0.82
CA ARG A 325 -17.69 22.91 -1.80
C ARG A 325 -17.31 22.35 -3.16
N ARG A 326 -18.01 22.78 -4.21
CA ARG A 326 -17.60 22.59 -5.61
C ARG A 326 -16.24 23.25 -5.79
N THR A 327 -15.18 22.47 -5.95
CA THR A 327 -13.93 22.96 -6.51
C THR A 327 -13.77 22.34 -7.89
N ASN A 328 -13.74 23.21 -8.91
CA ASN A 328 -13.36 22.83 -10.26
C ASN A 328 -11.96 22.24 -10.21
N VAL A 329 -11.86 20.94 -10.34
CA VAL A 329 -10.60 20.26 -10.60
C VAL A 329 -10.26 20.55 -12.06
N ARG A 330 -9.39 21.52 -12.30
CA ARG A 330 -8.70 21.61 -13.60
C ARG A 330 -7.83 20.37 -13.72
N ARG A 331 -8.19 19.49 -14.64
CA ARG A 331 -7.28 18.47 -15.16
C ARG A 331 -6.12 19.23 -15.83
N THR A 332 -4.96 19.19 -15.23
CA THR A 332 -3.73 19.43 -15.98
C THR A 332 -3.23 18.06 -16.38
N ALA A 333 -3.40 17.74 -17.66
CA ALA A 333 -2.74 16.62 -18.29
C ALA A 333 -1.24 16.95 -18.39
N ILE A 334 -0.41 16.08 -17.90
CA ILE A 334 0.91 15.73 -18.49
C ILE A 334 1.08 14.23 -18.27
#